data_d8646ef0cec799976009ff293f24ac41
#
_entry.id   d8646ef0cec799976009ff293f24ac41
#
_cell.length_a   1.000
_cell.length_b   1.000
_cell.length_c   1.000
_cell.angle_alpha   90.00
_cell.angle_beta   90.00
_cell.angle_gamma   90.00
#
_symmetry.space_group_name_H-M   'P 1'
#
loop_
_entity.id
_entity.type
_entity.pdbx_description
1 polymer ?
#
loop_
_entity_poly.entity_id
_entity_poly.type
_entity_poly.pdbx_seq_one_letter_code
_entity_poly.pdbx_strand_id
1 'polypeptide(L)'
;MPDMPRRLTGRHSAPPGAAQTGEEDRALMNNELLNIISNFRSFDWTRDLIDVVIIAIGFYVLIVFARKSRAGQLVKGLLLLLAFYAVAYYFRLRTVRWVLSNVMQIGFIAVVVLFQPEIRRTLERLGQSTSWAGKIFFTHKMEPTLRGRWQSAIVAICDAAEQLSDTRTGALMVLERKNNLEEIIHTGTQFNANVIPEVLGTIFYEGTPLHDGAVVIRDGQIVAAGCVLPLSNNLEMGKDMGTRHRAGLGMSENSDAIVVVVSEETGIISLAKNGVLIRRLDRQNLFSLLQEEIIPPETGGDKEPGILKQLFGKGGTAANEPQE
;
A
#
# COMPACT_ATOMS: atom_id res chain seq x y z
N MET A 1 -61.04 -93.85 18.27
CA MET A 1 -61.01 -93.17 16.98
C MET A 1 -60.56 -91.77 17.16
N PRO A 2 -59.32 -91.46 16.79
CA PRO A 2 -58.79 -90.13 17.01
C PRO A 2 -58.57 -89.40 15.68
N ASP A 3 -58.77 -88.05 15.79
CA ASP A 3 -58.68 -87.06 14.78
C ASP A 3 -57.23 -86.80 14.28
N MET A 4 -57.13 -86.57 12.98
CA MET A 4 -55.92 -86.06 12.30
C MET A 4 -55.83 -84.55 12.38
N PRO A 5 -54.64 -83.93 12.67
CA PRO A 5 -54.49 -82.51 12.60
C PRO A 5 -54.11 -82.03 11.20
N ARG A 6 -54.75 -80.97 10.76
CA ARG A 6 -54.51 -80.19 9.51
C ARG A 6 -53.15 -79.53 9.52
N ARG A 7 -52.37 -79.66 8.43
CA ARG A 7 -51.19 -78.90 8.11
C ARG A 7 -51.58 -77.46 7.83
N LEU A 8 -51.02 -76.53 8.60
CA LEU A 8 -51.01 -75.11 8.32
C LEU A 8 -49.74 -74.76 7.50
N THR A 9 -49.96 -74.34 6.27
CA THR A 9 -48.93 -73.77 5.42
C THR A 9 -48.63 -72.36 5.87
N GLY A 10 -47.46 -72.14 6.50
CA GLY A 10 -46.98 -70.79 6.87
C GLY A 10 -46.54 -70.03 5.64
N ARG A 11 -47.24 -68.99 5.30
CA ARG A 11 -46.78 -67.91 4.41
C ARG A 11 -45.83 -67.02 5.19
N HIS A 12 -44.54 -67.11 4.89
CA HIS A 12 -43.57 -66.07 5.33
C HIS A 12 -43.87 -64.78 4.60
N SER A 13 -44.51 -63.86 5.28
CA SER A 13 -44.58 -62.44 4.87
C SER A 13 -43.26 -61.79 5.24
N ALA A 14 -42.57 -61.27 4.26
CA ALA A 14 -41.39 -60.41 4.45
C ALA A 14 -41.74 -59.15 5.25
N PRO A 15 -40.83 -58.64 6.09
CA PRO A 15 -41.09 -57.46 6.90
C PRO A 15 -41.28 -56.21 6.00
N PRO A 16 -42.29 -55.32 6.28
CA PRO A 16 -42.63 -54.17 5.45
C PRO A 16 -41.73 -52.94 5.66
N GLY A 17 -40.43 -53.13 5.89
CA GLY A 17 -39.51 -52.01 6.17
C GLY A 17 -38.40 -51.76 5.14
N ALA A 18 -38.13 -52.75 4.28
CA ALA A 18 -36.95 -52.64 3.40
C ALA A 18 -37.23 -51.92 2.06
N ALA A 19 -38.48 -51.77 1.66
CA ALA A 19 -38.84 -51.06 0.42
C ALA A 19 -39.06 -49.55 0.63
N GLN A 20 -39.42 -49.13 1.83
CA GLN A 20 -39.69 -47.69 2.12
C GLN A 20 -38.40 -46.86 2.30
N THR A 21 -37.34 -47.42 2.84
CA THR A 21 -36.06 -46.69 3.00
C THR A 21 -35.39 -46.38 1.66
N GLY A 22 -35.53 -47.19 0.65
CA GLY A 22 -34.96 -46.93 -0.69
C GLY A 22 -35.70 -45.88 -1.52
N GLU A 23 -37.00 -45.70 -1.28
CA GLU A 23 -37.80 -44.66 -1.92
C GLU A 23 -37.60 -43.29 -1.22
N GLU A 24 -37.49 -43.25 0.10
CA GLU A 24 -37.19 -42.03 0.87
C GLU A 24 -35.79 -41.49 0.55
N ASP A 25 -34.76 -42.36 0.47
CA ASP A 25 -33.42 -41.95 0.09
C ASP A 25 -33.33 -41.44 -1.37
N ARG A 26 -34.12 -42.03 -2.29
CA ARG A 26 -34.24 -41.54 -3.67
C ARG A 26 -35.00 -40.21 -3.74
N ALA A 27 -36.03 -40.02 -2.94
CA ALA A 27 -36.76 -38.77 -2.87
C ALA A 27 -35.94 -37.65 -2.26
N LEU A 28 -35.13 -37.91 -1.23
CA LEU A 28 -34.20 -36.97 -0.64
C LEU A 28 -33.09 -36.57 -1.64
N MET A 29 -32.51 -37.54 -2.34
CA MET A 29 -31.49 -37.30 -3.35
C MET A 29 -32.05 -36.52 -4.56
N ASN A 30 -33.28 -36.84 -5.00
CA ASN A 30 -33.94 -36.06 -6.05
C ASN A 30 -34.29 -34.62 -5.61
N ASN A 31 -34.67 -34.40 -4.35
CA ASN A 31 -34.93 -33.07 -3.80
C ASN A 31 -33.64 -32.27 -3.65
N GLU A 32 -32.52 -32.86 -3.27
CA GLU A 32 -31.22 -32.19 -3.26
C GLU A 32 -30.76 -31.84 -4.68
N LEU A 33 -30.90 -32.73 -5.65
CA LEU A 33 -30.60 -32.46 -7.06
C LEU A 33 -31.50 -31.35 -7.64
N LEU A 34 -32.80 -31.42 -7.33
CA LEU A 34 -33.75 -30.38 -7.77
C LEU A 34 -33.46 -29.01 -7.11
N ASN A 35 -33.01 -28.98 -5.84
CA ASN A 35 -32.55 -27.77 -5.18
C ASN A 35 -31.26 -27.22 -5.79
N ILE A 36 -30.32 -28.08 -6.18
CA ILE A 36 -29.10 -27.67 -6.88
C ILE A 36 -29.48 -27.09 -8.27
N ILE A 37 -30.35 -27.77 -9.01
CA ILE A 37 -30.78 -27.34 -10.35
C ILE A 37 -31.65 -26.06 -10.27
N SER A 38 -32.49 -25.92 -9.26
CA SER A 38 -33.31 -24.71 -9.05
C SER A 38 -32.45 -23.51 -8.65
N ASN A 39 -31.41 -23.70 -7.85
CA ASN A 39 -30.40 -22.67 -7.53
C ASN A 39 -29.62 -22.25 -8.78
N PHE A 40 -29.31 -23.19 -9.69
CA PHE A 40 -28.70 -22.84 -10.99
C PHE A 40 -29.66 -22.10 -11.93
N ARG A 41 -30.97 -22.35 -11.83
CA ARG A 41 -32.00 -21.71 -12.65
C ARG A 41 -32.42 -20.32 -12.16
N SER A 42 -32.17 -20.01 -10.88
CA SER A 42 -32.37 -18.68 -10.29
C SER A 42 -31.12 -17.79 -10.38
N PHE A 43 -30.12 -18.19 -11.23
CA PHE A 43 -28.90 -17.45 -11.45
C PHE A 43 -29.23 -16.13 -12.14
N ASP A 44 -29.30 -15.04 -11.36
CA ASP A 44 -29.38 -13.67 -11.86
C ASP A 44 -28.00 -13.28 -12.41
N TRP A 45 -27.80 -13.58 -13.69
CA TRP A 45 -26.53 -13.40 -14.42
C TRP A 45 -25.83 -12.06 -14.10
N THR A 46 -26.59 -11.01 -13.85
CA THR A 46 -26.04 -9.69 -13.58
C THR A 46 -25.52 -9.53 -12.13
N ARG A 47 -26.23 -10.08 -11.13
CA ARG A 47 -25.85 -9.99 -9.73
C ARG A 47 -24.75 -10.98 -9.38
N ASP A 48 -24.88 -12.23 -9.81
CA ASP A 48 -23.91 -13.29 -9.53
C ASP A 48 -22.58 -13.03 -10.27
N LEU A 49 -22.60 -12.43 -11.48
CA LEU A 49 -21.40 -11.99 -12.16
C LEU A 49 -20.68 -10.87 -11.38
N ILE A 50 -21.42 -9.92 -10.81
CA ILE A 50 -20.87 -8.85 -9.99
C ILE A 50 -20.23 -9.42 -8.74
N ASP A 51 -20.86 -10.38 -8.05
CA ASP A 51 -20.31 -11.03 -6.85
C ASP A 51 -19.02 -11.79 -7.17
N VAL A 52 -18.99 -12.56 -8.27
CA VAL A 52 -17.78 -13.28 -8.71
C VAL A 52 -16.66 -12.29 -9.05
N VAL A 53 -16.98 -11.19 -9.74
CA VAL A 53 -15.98 -10.16 -10.08
C VAL A 53 -15.44 -9.47 -8.83
N ILE A 54 -16.30 -9.12 -7.86
CA ILE A 54 -15.87 -8.49 -6.60
C ILE A 54 -14.96 -9.44 -5.82
N ILE A 55 -15.34 -10.73 -5.72
CA ILE A 55 -14.54 -11.75 -5.06
C ILE A 55 -13.20 -11.94 -5.80
N ALA A 56 -13.22 -12.03 -7.13
CA ALA A 56 -12.00 -12.17 -7.94
C ALA A 56 -11.05 -10.97 -7.78
N ILE A 57 -11.58 -9.73 -7.75
CA ILE A 57 -10.81 -8.52 -7.49
C ILE A 57 -10.24 -8.56 -6.07
N GLY A 58 -11.03 -8.97 -5.06
CA GLY A 58 -10.58 -9.11 -3.68
C GLY A 58 -9.41 -10.10 -3.57
N PHE A 59 -9.52 -11.28 -4.19
CA PHE A 59 -8.43 -12.26 -4.26
C PHE A 59 -7.21 -11.75 -5.03
N TYR A 60 -7.41 -11.06 -6.14
CA TYR A 60 -6.31 -10.48 -6.90
C TYR A 60 -5.54 -9.45 -6.07
N VAL A 61 -6.23 -8.52 -5.42
CA VAL A 61 -5.64 -7.52 -4.52
C VAL A 61 -4.89 -8.20 -3.37
N LEU A 62 -5.49 -9.23 -2.76
CA LEU A 62 -4.86 -10.01 -1.69
C LEU A 62 -3.57 -10.70 -2.16
N ILE A 63 -3.57 -11.32 -3.34
CA ILE A 63 -2.39 -11.99 -3.90
C ILE A 63 -1.29 -10.99 -4.25
N VAL A 64 -1.64 -9.83 -4.84
CA VAL A 64 -0.68 -8.77 -5.18
C VAL A 64 -0.06 -8.19 -3.90
N PHE A 65 -0.87 -7.95 -2.87
CA PHE A 65 -0.41 -7.48 -1.57
C PHE A 65 0.52 -8.51 -0.89
N ALA A 66 0.16 -9.79 -0.92
CA ALA A 66 0.97 -10.88 -0.36
C ALA A 66 2.34 -11.04 -1.06
N ARG A 67 2.43 -10.74 -2.36
CA ARG A 67 3.69 -10.82 -3.12
C ARG A 67 4.69 -9.71 -2.77
N LYS A 68 4.20 -8.53 -2.37
CA LYS A 68 5.04 -7.35 -2.10
C LYS A 68 5.48 -7.22 -0.64
N SER A 69 4.95 -8.03 0.29
CA SER A 69 5.23 -7.92 1.72
C SER A 69 5.99 -9.14 2.27
N ARG A 70 6.75 -8.92 3.36
CA ARG A 70 7.35 -10.02 4.16
C ARG A 70 6.29 -10.99 4.71
N ALA A 71 5.02 -10.58 4.74
CA ALA A 71 3.86 -11.40 5.09
C ALA A 71 3.56 -12.51 4.06
N GLY A 72 4.14 -12.49 2.86
CA GLY A 72 3.90 -13.50 1.82
C GLY A 72 4.21 -14.93 2.26
N GLN A 73 5.17 -15.14 3.17
CA GLN A 73 5.48 -16.46 3.72
C GLN A 73 4.39 -16.95 4.67
N LEU A 74 3.82 -16.05 5.47
CA LEU A 74 2.71 -16.36 6.38
C LEU A 74 1.42 -16.70 5.63
N VAL A 75 1.12 -15.95 4.56
CA VAL A 75 -0.03 -16.22 3.68
C VAL A 75 0.10 -17.61 3.03
N LYS A 76 1.30 -18.02 2.58
CA LYS A 76 1.54 -19.36 2.06
C LYS A 76 1.28 -20.43 3.10
N GLY A 77 1.74 -20.24 4.35
CA GLY A 77 1.49 -21.14 5.47
C GLY A 77 0.00 -21.27 5.80
N LEU A 78 -0.73 -20.15 5.81
CA LEU A 78 -2.17 -20.12 6.04
C LEU A 78 -2.95 -20.83 4.92
N LEU A 79 -2.57 -20.61 3.65
CA LEU A 79 -3.17 -21.32 2.51
C LEU A 79 -2.93 -22.83 2.55
N LEU A 80 -1.72 -23.25 2.95
CA LEU A 80 -1.40 -24.66 3.13
C LEU A 80 -2.29 -25.28 4.22
N LEU A 81 -2.47 -24.61 5.35
CA LEU A 81 -3.30 -25.06 6.47
C LEU A 81 -4.77 -25.13 6.07
N LEU A 82 -5.26 -24.17 5.28
CA LEU A 82 -6.61 -24.14 4.74
C LEU A 82 -6.83 -25.29 3.73
N ALA A 83 -5.85 -25.56 2.86
CA ALA A 83 -5.89 -26.69 1.94
C ALA A 83 -5.94 -28.04 2.69
N PHE A 84 -5.14 -28.17 3.76
CA PHE A 84 -5.15 -29.36 4.61
C PHE A 84 -6.49 -29.55 5.34
N TYR A 85 -7.11 -28.43 5.80
CA TYR A 85 -8.46 -28.46 6.37
C TYR A 85 -9.50 -28.91 5.33
N ALA A 86 -9.44 -28.42 4.09
CA ALA A 86 -10.35 -28.82 3.02
C ALA A 86 -10.22 -30.30 2.68
N VAL A 87 -8.99 -30.82 2.65
CA VAL A 87 -8.73 -32.28 2.46
C VAL A 87 -9.33 -33.08 3.62
N ALA A 88 -9.10 -32.68 4.87
CA ALA A 88 -9.66 -33.35 6.05
C ALA A 88 -11.21 -33.31 6.06
N TYR A 89 -11.79 -32.24 5.54
CA TYR A 89 -13.25 -32.10 5.38
C TYR A 89 -13.78 -33.08 4.32
N TYR A 90 -13.13 -33.15 3.15
CA TYR A 90 -13.52 -34.03 2.04
C TYR A 90 -13.46 -35.51 2.45
N PHE A 91 -12.38 -35.95 3.12
CA PHE A 91 -12.20 -37.32 3.59
C PHE A 91 -12.97 -37.63 4.90
N ARG A 92 -13.78 -36.71 5.40
CA ARG A 92 -14.59 -36.87 6.64
C ARG A 92 -13.77 -37.28 7.87
N LEU A 93 -12.51 -36.83 7.99
CA LEU A 93 -11.60 -37.15 9.09
C LEU A 93 -12.01 -36.35 10.34
N ARG A 94 -12.82 -36.94 11.22
CA ARG A 94 -13.42 -36.22 12.38
C ARG A 94 -12.36 -35.66 13.33
N THR A 95 -11.37 -36.46 13.70
CA THR A 95 -10.34 -36.06 14.69
C THR A 95 -9.44 -34.96 14.12
N VAL A 96 -8.97 -35.12 12.87
CA VAL A 96 -8.12 -34.15 12.20
C VAL A 96 -8.86 -32.82 12.04
N ARG A 97 -10.11 -32.87 11.61
CA ARG A 97 -10.93 -31.66 11.46
C ARG A 97 -11.17 -30.93 12.80
N TRP A 98 -11.40 -31.67 13.90
CA TRP A 98 -11.55 -31.08 15.22
C TRP A 98 -10.28 -30.38 15.68
N VAL A 99 -9.12 -31.02 15.54
CA VAL A 99 -7.82 -30.42 15.86
C VAL A 99 -7.55 -29.18 15.00
N LEU A 100 -7.74 -29.30 13.67
CA LEU A 100 -7.49 -28.17 12.77
C LEU A 100 -8.44 -27.01 13.03
N SER A 101 -9.72 -27.24 13.35
CA SER A 101 -10.64 -26.14 13.67
C SER A 101 -10.22 -25.37 14.91
N ASN A 102 -9.72 -26.03 15.94
CA ASN A 102 -9.17 -25.36 17.14
C ASN A 102 -7.87 -24.59 16.82
N VAL A 103 -6.96 -25.19 16.03
CA VAL A 103 -5.74 -24.50 15.58
C VAL A 103 -6.06 -23.30 14.71
N MET A 104 -7.05 -23.38 13.80
CA MET A 104 -7.49 -22.25 12.98
C MET A 104 -8.09 -21.13 13.81
N GLN A 105 -8.86 -21.44 14.86
CA GLN A 105 -9.45 -20.44 15.72
C GLN A 105 -8.38 -19.64 16.49
N ILE A 106 -7.39 -20.33 17.07
CA ILE A 106 -6.25 -19.69 17.75
C ILE A 106 -5.36 -18.96 16.71
N GLY A 107 -5.13 -19.59 15.56
CA GLY A 107 -4.33 -19.04 14.47
C GLY A 107 -4.93 -17.75 13.91
N PHE A 108 -6.25 -17.65 13.82
CA PHE A 108 -6.92 -16.42 13.40
C PHE A 108 -6.61 -15.25 14.33
N ILE A 109 -6.68 -15.46 15.64
CA ILE A 109 -6.32 -14.44 16.64
C ILE A 109 -4.85 -14.05 16.49
N ALA A 110 -3.95 -15.03 16.34
CA ALA A 110 -2.52 -14.78 16.14
C ALA A 110 -2.25 -13.98 14.86
N VAL A 111 -2.96 -14.26 13.78
CA VAL A 111 -2.87 -13.50 12.51
C VAL A 111 -3.31 -12.06 12.72
N VAL A 112 -4.45 -11.81 13.39
CA VAL A 112 -4.94 -10.45 13.67
C VAL A 112 -3.91 -9.64 14.47
N VAL A 113 -3.35 -10.24 15.53
CA VAL A 113 -2.31 -9.59 16.36
C VAL A 113 -1.04 -9.31 15.54
N LEU A 114 -0.62 -10.26 14.72
CA LEU A 114 0.59 -10.12 13.89
C LEU A 114 0.43 -9.05 12.80
N PHE A 115 -0.77 -8.93 12.21
CA PHE A 115 -1.07 -7.93 11.19
C PHE A 115 -1.57 -6.59 11.75
N GLN A 116 -1.70 -6.47 13.07
CA GLN A 116 -2.12 -5.23 13.72
C GLN A 116 -1.31 -4.00 13.26
N PRO A 117 0.04 -4.02 13.19
CA PRO A 117 0.82 -2.87 12.73
C PRO A 117 0.59 -2.57 11.24
N GLU A 118 0.42 -3.58 10.39
CA GLU A 118 0.15 -3.41 8.97
C GLU A 118 -1.24 -2.83 8.71
N ILE A 119 -2.24 -3.33 9.45
CA ILE A 119 -3.62 -2.81 9.38
C ILE A 119 -3.63 -1.36 9.85
N ARG A 120 -2.96 -1.03 10.95
CA ARG A 120 -2.85 0.34 11.46
C ARG A 120 -2.23 1.26 10.43
N ARG A 121 -1.06 0.91 9.86
CA ARG A 121 -0.39 1.70 8.80
C ARG A 121 -1.26 1.85 7.56
N THR A 122 -2.01 0.82 7.19
CA THR A 122 -2.91 0.87 6.03
C THR A 122 -4.11 1.78 6.29
N LEU A 123 -4.70 1.71 7.48
CA LEU A 123 -5.79 2.60 7.89
C LEU A 123 -5.34 4.06 8.02
N GLU A 124 -4.14 4.30 8.55
CA GLU A 124 -3.53 5.63 8.58
C GLU A 124 -3.34 6.19 7.17
N ARG A 125 -2.82 5.40 6.23
CA ARG A 125 -2.69 5.78 4.81
C ARG A 125 -4.05 6.02 4.16
N LEU A 126 -5.05 5.18 4.43
CA LEU A 126 -6.41 5.37 3.94
C LEU A 126 -7.09 6.59 4.58
N GLY A 127 -6.90 6.80 5.87
CA GLY A 127 -7.40 7.99 6.57
C GLY A 127 -6.80 9.28 6.03
N GLN A 128 -5.52 9.25 5.64
CA GLN A 128 -4.83 10.36 4.98
C GLN A 128 -5.26 10.51 3.51
N SER A 129 -5.64 9.41 2.84
CA SER A 129 -6.14 9.43 1.46
C SER A 129 -7.61 9.84 1.33
N THR A 130 -8.35 10.05 2.45
CA THR A 130 -9.69 10.68 2.45
C THR A 130 -9.66 12.11 1.86
N SER A 131 -8.49 12.61 1.55
CA SER A 131 -8.28 13.71 0.60
C SER A 131 -8.89 13.45 -0.80
N TRP A 132 -9.33 12.22 -1.13
CA TRP A 132 -10.07 11.99 -2.39
C TRP A 132 -11.46 12.62 -2.33
N ALA A 133 -12.18 12.49 -1.23
CA ALA A 133 -13.44 13.22 -0.99
C ALA A 133 -13.18 14.73 -0.79
N GLY A 134 -12.06 15.11 -0.16
CA GLY A 134 -11.63 16.50 -0.02
C GLY A 134 -11.18 17.15 -1.33
N LYS A 135 -10.63 16.40 -2.28
CA LYS A 135 -10.30 16.92 -3.63
C LYS A 135 -11.53 17.28 -4.46
N ILE A 136 -12.68 16.70 -4.16
CA ILE A 136 -13.94 17.04 -4.86
C ILE A 136 -14.60 18.28 -4.24
N PHE A 137 -14.36 18.57 -2.94
CA PHE A 137 -15.07 19.64 -2.23
C PHE A 137 -14.20 20.80 -1.73
N PHE A 138 -12.89 20.63 -1.58
CA PHE A 138 -12.02 21.71 -1.10
C PHE A 138 -10.73 21.77 -1.92
N THR A 139 -10.67 22.67 -2.86
CA THR A 139 -9.39 23.22 -3.37
C THR A 139 -8.75 23.96 -2.20
N HIS A 140 -7.94 23.26 -1.40
CA HIS A 140 -7.16 23.91 -0.35
C HIS A 140 -6.11 24.77 -1.03
N LYS A 141 -6.44 26.06 -1.19
CA LYS A 141 -5.41 27.06 -1.49
C LYS A 141 -4.50 27.09 -0.25
N MET A 142 -3.22 26.74 -0.47
CA MET A 142 -2.20 26.94 0.55
C MET A 142 -2.27 28.41 1.01
N GLU A 143 -2.31 28.68 2.32
CA GLU A 143 -2.34 30.03 2.82
C GLU A 143 -1.16 30.84 2.26
N PRO A 144 -1.37 32.10 1.85
CA PRO A 144 -0.31 32.94 1.26
C PRO A 144 0.93 33.02 2.13
N THR A 145 0.75 33.06 3.45
CA THR A 145 1.82 33.10 4.46
C THR A 145 2.64 31.80 4.48
N LEU A 146 1.99 30.64 4.39
CA LEU A 146 2.64 29.33 4.33
C LEU A 146 3.36 29.14 2.99
N ARG A 147 2.74 29.59 1.90
CA ARG A 147 3.34 29.56 0.57
C ARG A 147 4.64 30.38 0.51
N GLY A 148 4.61 31.60 1.07
CA GLY A 148 5.80 32.45 1.15
C GLY A 148 6.92 31.81 1.98
N ARG A 149 6.59 31.20 3.13
CA ARG A 149 7.57 30.47 3.95
C ARG A 149 8.23 29.32 3.17
N TRP A 150 7.44 28.50 2.47
CA TRP A 150 7.97 27.40 1.66
C TRP A 150 8.82 27.91 0.48
N GLN A 151 8.43 28.99 -0.18
CA GLN A 151 9.25 29.62 -1.24
C GLN A 151 10.63 30.02 -0.71
N SER A 152 10.68 30.73 0.42
CA SER A 152 11.94 31.12 1.05
C SER A 152 12.77 29.91 1.51
N ALA A 153 12.11 28.91 2.10
CA ALA A 153 12.77 27.69 2.55
C ALA A 153 13.36 26.87 1.39
N ILE A 154 12.64 26.73 0.27
CA ILE A 154 13.14 26.01 -0.91
C ILE A 154 14.40 26.67 -1.48
N VAL A 155 14.39 28.02 -1.60
CA VAL A 155 15.60 28.76 -2.03
C VAL A 155 16.76 28.48 -1.08
N ALA A 156 16.55 28.60 0.22
CA ALA A 156 17.59 28.37 1.23
C ALA A 156 18.10 26.92 1.24
N ILE A 157 17.23 25.92 1.04
CA ILE A 157 17.60 24.50 0.91
C ILE A 157 18.50 24.30 -0.31
N CYS A 158 18.15 24.89 -1.46
CA CYS A 158 18.94 24.78 -2.68
C CYS A 158 20.31 25.44 -2.53
N ASP A 159 20.36 26.63 -1.93
CA ASP A 159 21.62 27.35 -1.69
C ASP A 159 22.51 26.58 -0.69
N ALA A 160 21.93 26.06 0.38
CA ALA A 160 22.65 25.21 1.33
C ALA A 160 23.15 23.91 0.68
N ALA A 161 22.32 23.25 -0.12
CA ALA A 161 22.70 22.01 -0.80
C ALA A 161 23.87 22.23 -1.76
N GLU A 162 23.89 23.35 -2.50
CA GLU A 162 25.00 23.72 -3.37
C GLU A 162 26.29 23.98 -2.58
N GLN A 163 26.25 24.78 -1.50
CA GLN A 163 27.41 25.04 -0.64
C GLN A 163 27.96 23.77 0.01
N LEU A 164 27.07 22.89 0.52
CA LEU A 164 27.43 21.61 1.12
C LEU A 164 27.99 20.64 0.08
N SER A 165 27.52 20.68 -1.17
CA SER A 165 28.05 19.94 -2.31
C SER A 165 29.48 20.35 -2.63
N ASP A 166 29.76 21.66 -2.71
CA ASP A 166 31.08 22.20 -3.00
C ASP A 166 32.13 21.84 -1.94
N THR A 167 31.71 21.81 -0.67
CA THR A 167 32.57 21.42 0.47
C THR A 167 32.57 19.93 0.73
N ARG A 168 31.79 19.13 -0.01
CA ARG A 168 31.56 17.70 0.22
C ARG A 168 31.11 17.41 1.65
N THR A 169 30.28 18.26 2.20
CA THR A 169 29.71 18.07 3.51
C THR A 169 28.41 17.28 3.38
N GLY A 170 28.31 16.13 4.05
CA GLY A 170 27.16 15.26 4.00
C GLY A 170 25.93 15.90 4.64
N ALA A 171 24.79 15.91 3.95
CA ALA A 171 23.55 16.46 4.49
C ALA A 171 22.33 15.58 4.19
N LEU A 172 21.33 15.65 5.06
CA LEU A 172 20.10 14.90 4.98
C LEU A 172 18.93 15.77 5.46
N MET A 173 18.16 16.31 4.51
CA MET A 173 17.07 17.27 4.78
C MET A 173 15.75 16.64 4.39
N VAL A 174 14.84 16.49 5.35
CA VAL A 174 13.50 15.87 5.18
C VAL A 174 12.46 16.97 5.17
N LEU A 175 11.73 17.08 4.07
CA LEU A 175 10.62 18.03 3.91
C LEU A 175 9.32 17.27 4.19
N GLU A 176 8.69 17.58 5.33
CA GLU A 176 7.41 16.98 5.71
C GLU A 176 6.30 17.51 4.81
N ARG A 177 5.41 16.60 4.38
CA ARG A 177 4.25 16.96 3.55
C ARG A 177 2.94 16.67 4.31
N LYS A 178 2.23 15.63 3.94
CA LYS A 178 0.93 15.27 4.55
C LYS A 178 1.08 14.27 5.69
N ASN A 179 2.07 13.39 5.59
CA ASN A 179 2.34 12.40 6.62
C ASN A 179 3.07 13.06 7.77
N ASN A 180 2.45 13.03 8.95
CA ASN A 180 3.06 13.52 10.16
C ASN A 180 4.32 12.70 10.52
N LEU A 181 5.44 13.39 10.73
CA LEU A 181 6.74 12.81 11.07
C LEU A 181 7.09 12.94 12.56
N GLU A 182 6.12 13.06 13.43
CA GLU A 182 6.32 13.28 14.87
C GLU A 182 7.21 12.18 15.50
N GLU A 183 7.04 10.92 15.10
CA GLU A 183 7.89 9.82 15.58
C GLU A 183 9.37 10.02 15.21
N ILE A 184 9.66 10.58 14.04
CA ILE A 184 11.02 10.90 13.59
C ILE A 184 11.56 12.12 14.33
N ILE A 185 10.75 13.17 14.47
CA ILE A 185 11.10 14.42 15.17
C ILE A 185 11.50 14.15 16.62
N HIS A 186 10.81 13.25 17.30
CA HIS A 186 11.13 12.85 18.68
C HIS A 186 12.47 12.10 18.85
N THR A 187 13.05 11.58 17.75
CA THR A 187 14.38 10.93 17.82
C THR A 187 15.53 11.93 17.82
N GLY A 188 15.26 13.18 17.38
CA GLY A 188 16.25 14.25 17.30
C GLY A 188 16.10 15.34 18.35
N THR A 189 16.90 16.37 18.23
CA THR A 189 16.80 17.59 19.03
C THR A 189 15.80 18.52 18.41
N GLN A 190 14.72 18.82 19.13
CA GLN A 190 13.65 19.69 18.68
C GLN A 190 14.00 21.17 18.94
N PHE A 191 13.84 22.02 17.92
CA PHE A 191 13.93 23.46 18.01
C PHE A 191 13.25 24.08 16.79
N ASN A 192 12.79 25.33 16.95
CA ASN A 192 12.15 26.04 15.86
C ASN A 192 13.09 27.11 15.30
N ALA A 193 13.43 26.99 14.03
CA ALA A 193 14.27 27.96 13.33
C ALA A 193 13.80 28.16 11.89
N ASN A 194 14.09 29.35 11.35
CA ASN A 194 13.91 29.58 9.92
C ASN A 194 14.93 28.76 9.13
N VAL A 195 14.50 28.30 7.96
CA VAL A 195 15.41 27.64 7.02
C VAL A 195 16.24 28.73 6.34
N ILE A 196 17.50 28.80 6.72
CA ILE A 196 18.52 29.67 6.08
C ILE A 196 19.79 28.86 5.82
N PRO A 197 20.56 29.18 4.77
CA PRO A 197 21.73 28.37 4.37
C PRO A 197 22.77 28.26 5.49
N GLU A 198 23.02 29.34 6.24
CA GLU A 198 24.01 29.38 7.32
C GLU A 198 23.63 28.46 8.50
N VAL A 199 22.34 28.34 8.82
CA VAL A 199 21.85 27.43 9.88
C VAL A 199 22.02 26.00 9.41
N LEU A 200 21.60 25.68 8.18
CA LEU A 200 21.78 24.32 7.62
C LEU A 200 23.26 23.96 7.53
N GLY A 201 24.12 24.86 7.04
CA GLY A 201 25.57 24.70 7.02
C GLY A 201 26.16 24.42 8.40
N THR A 202 25.70 25.16 9.42
CA THR A 202 26.16 24.95 10.80
C THR A 202 25.69 23.62 11.38
N ILE A 203 24.45 23.19 11.11
CA ILE A 203 23.93 21.91 11.57
C ILE A 203 24.74 20.76 11.00
N PHE A 204 25.00 20.76 9.68
CA PHE A 204 25.70 19.68 9.00
C PHE A 204 27.22 19.75 9.06
N TYR A 205 27.77 20.80 9.67
CA TYR A 205 29.22 20.91 9.85
C TYR A 205 29.74 19.75 10.69
N GLU A 206 30.74 19.04 10.19
CA GLU A 206 31.30 17.84 10.81
C GLU A 206 31.83 18.16 12.24
N GLY A 207 31.49 17.30 13.19
CA GLY A 207 31.86 17.47 14.60
C GLY A 207 30.85 18.28 15.44
N THR A 208 29.81 18.87 14.85
CA THR A 208 28.72 19.47 15.62
C THR A 208 27.81 18.40 16.23
N PRO A 209 27.14 18.64 17.38
CA PRO A 209 26.23 17.64 17.98
C PRO A 209 25.02 17.24 17.13
N LEU A 210 24.67 18.03 16.09
CA LEU A 210 23.46 17.84 15.28
C LEU A 210 23.74 17.31 13.88
N HIS A 211 25.01 17.13 13.48
CA HIS A 211 25.39 16.76 12.10
C HIS A 211 25.07 15.30 11.75
N ASP A 212 25.00 14.42 12.76
CA ASP A 212 24.69 13.00 12.55
C ASP A 212 23.17 12.78 12.64
N GLY A 213 22.55 12.63 11.49
CA GLY A 213 21.12 12.47 11.35
C GLY A 213 20.50 13.44 10.34
N ALA A 214 19.19 13.53 10.37
CA ALA A 214 18.43 14.35 9.44
C ALA A 214 17.92 15.63 10.10
N VAL A 215 17.82 16.69 9.29
CA VAL A 215 17.02 17.88 9.62
C VAL A 215 15.60 17.66 9.10
N VAL A 216 14.60 17.89 9.94
CA VAL A 216 13.19 17.83 9.55
C VAL A 216 12.65 19.25 9.41
N ILE A 217 12.04 19.53 8.25
CA ILE A 217 11.46 20.81 7.88
C ILE A 217 9.95 20.62 7.72
N ARG A 218 9.18 21.35 8.54
CA ARG A 218 7.72 21.38 8.57
C ARG A 218 7.25 22.82 8.35
N ASP A 219 6.30 23.03 7.46
CA ASP A 219 5.71 24.34 7.16
C ASP A 219 6.74 25.43 6.82
N GLY A 220 7.85 25.02 6.18
CA GLY A 220 8.95 25.92 5.81
C GLY A 220 9.83 26.36 6.98
N GLN A 221 9.82 25.63 8.11
CA GLN A 221 10.68 25.86 9.27
C GLN A 221 11.40 24.58 9.70
N ILE A 222 12.61 24.70 10.23
CA ILE A 222 13.31 23.60 10.86
C ILE A 222 12.62 23.31 12.21
N VAL A 223 12.19 22.07 12.42
CA VAL A 223 11.53 21.64 13.67
C VAL A 223 12.41 20.72 14.52
N ALA A 224 13.34 19.99 13.90
CA ALA A 224 14.30 19.15 14.60
C ALA A 224 15.55 18.88 13.73
N ALA A 225 16.66 18.55 14.39
CA ALA A 225 17.88 18.09 13.74
C ALA A 225 18.48 16.89 14.50
N GLY A 226 19.39 16.16 13.85
CA GLY A 226 19.94 14.92 14.38
C GLY A 226 18.91 13.79 14.45
N CYS A 227 17.89 13.81 13.59
CA CYS A 227 16.82 12.82 13.58
C CYS A 227 17.28 11.51 12.93
N VAL A 228 16.86 10.38 13.51
CA VAL A 228 17.16 9.03 13.01
C VAL A 228 16.09 8.62 12.01
N LEU A 229 16.52 8.27 10.79
CA LEU A 229 15.62 7.81 9.72
C LEU A 229 15.67 6.30 9.53
N PRO A 230 14.58 5.68 9.05
CA PRO A 230 14.59 4.28 8.65
C PRO A 230 15.51 4.07 7.44
N LEU A 231 16.30 3.00 7.45
CA LEU A 231 17.18 2.64 6.34
C LEU A 231 16.45 1.77 5.32
N SER A 232 16.60 2.09 4.03
CA SER A 232 16.15 1.22 2.96
C SER A 232 16.91 -0.12 2.94
N ASN A 233 16.18 -1.20 2.72
CA ASN A 233 16.73 -2.53 2.51
C ASN A 233 16.86 -2.89 1.02
N ASN A 234 16.74 -1.92 0.13
CA ASN A 234 16.87 -2.17 -1.31
C ASN A 234 18.31 -2.56 -1.65
N LEU A 235 18.49 -3.81 -2.11
CA LEU A 235 19.78 -4.39 -2.49
C LEU A 235 20.27 -3.92 -3.86
N GLU A 236 19.41 -3.29 -4.66
CA GLU A 236 19.78 -2.76 -5.99
C GLU A 236 20.51 -1.41 -5.93
N MET A 237 20.65 -0.85 -4.73
CA MET A 237 21.45 0.36 -4.54
C MET A 237 22.91 0.05 -4.81
N GLY A 238 23.53 0.82 -5.71
CA GLY A 238 24.94 0.69 -6.03
C GLY A 238 25.84 0.78 -4.78
N LYS A 239 26.99 0.15 -4.82
CA LYS A 239 27.98 0.12 -3.71
C LYS A 239 28.46 1.52 -3.27
N ASP A 240 28.25 2.52 -4.12
CA ASP A 240 28.67 3.91 -3.91
C ASP A 240 27.65 4.75 -3.12
N MET A 241 26.65 4.12 -2.51
CA MET A 241 25.63 4.82 -1.74
C MET A 241 25.83 4.61 -0.25
N GLY A 242 26.29 5.68 0.42
CA GLY A 242 26.50 5.71 1.86
C GLY A 242 25.19 5.64 2.68
N THR A 243 25.33 5.66 3.99
CA THR A 243 24.22 5.55 4.96
C THR A 243 23.15 6.63 4.77
N ARG A 244 23.54 7.88 4.43
CA ARG A 244 22.61 9.01 4.19
C ARG A 244 21.68 8.75 2.99
N HIS A 245 22.19 8.16 1.91
CA HIS A 245 21.35 7.80 0.77
C HIS A 245 20.35 6.70 1.13
N ARG A 246 20.78 5.68 1.88
CA ARG A 246 19.90 4.61 2.35
C ARG A 246 18.85 5.14 3.32
N ALA A 247 19.20 6.10 4.17
CA ALA A 247 18.28 6.76 5.08
C ALA A 247 17.25 7.63 4.33
N GLY A 248 17.71 8.44 3.37
CA GLY A 248 16.82 9.26 2.53
C GLY A 248 15.83 8.41 1.72
N LEU A 249 16.32 7.32 1.10
CA LEU A 249 15.46 6.40 0.37
C LEU A 249 14.47 5.70 1.29
N GLY A 250 14.93 5.17 2.43
CA GLY A 250 14.09 4.49 3.42
C GLY A 250 13.01 5.39 4.00
N MET A 251 13.30 6.68 4.21
CA MET A 251 12.31 7.67 4.62
C MET A 251 11.24 7.87 3.54
N SER A 252 11.64 7.99 2.28
CA SER A 252 10.73 8.16 1.14
C SER A 252 9.92 6.91 0.80
N GLU A 253 10.36 5.72 1.20
CA GLU A 253 9.61 4.45 1.10
C GLU A 253 8.48 4.36 2.14
N ASN A 254 8.70 4.97 3.32
CA ASN A 254 7.80 4.86 4.47
C ASN A 254 6.87 6.06 4.66
N SER A 255 7.08 7.14 3.92
CA SER A 255 6.27 8.36 3.99
C SER A 255 6.15 9.05 2.64
N ASP A 256 5.33 10.09 2.55
CA ASP A 256 5.25 10.98 1.39
C ASP A 256 6.23 12.17 1.45
N ALA A 257 7.15 12.14 2.42
CA ALA A 257 8.17 13.17 2.57
C ALA A 257 9.13 13.18 1.38
N ILE A 258 9.67 14.37 1.10
CA ILE A 258 10.74 14.56 0.14
C ILE A 258 12.04 14.68 0.90
N VAL A 259 13.07 13.97 0.46
CA VAL A 259 14.36 14.00 1.15
C VAL A 259 15.45 14.46 0.20
N VAL A 260 16.12 15.55 0.56
CA VAL A 260 17.32 16.04 -0.13
C VAL A 260 18.53 15.46 0.57
N VAL A 261 19.43 14.85 -0.22
CA VAL A 261 20.65 14.20 0.25
C VAL A 261 21.85 14.82 -0.45
N VAL A 262 22.86 15.22 0.32
CA VAL A 262 24.18 15.61 -0.20
C VAL A 262 25.19 14.54 0.24
N SER A 263 25.94 14.00 -0.72
CA SER A 263 26.94 12.98 -0.46
C SER A 263 28.22 13.59 0.14
N GLU A 264 28.67 13.05 1.26
CA GLU A 264 29.97 13.44 1.85
C GLU A 264 31.17 12.93 1.05
N GLU A 265 31.00 11.85 0.28
CA GLU A 265 32.10 11.29 -0.52
C GLU A 265 32.26 12.02 -1.85
N THR A 266 31.15 12.33 -2.52
CA THR A 266 31.15 12.81 -3.90
C THR A 266 30.65 14.24 -4.08
N GLY A 267 29.97 14.81 -3.07
CA GLY A 267 29.26 16.09 -3.17
C GLY A 267 27.98 16.03 -3.99
N ILE A 268 27.62 14.86 -4.55
CA ILE A 268 26.43 14.73 -5.41
C ILE A 268 25.16 15.02 -4.63
N ILE A 269 24.34 15.93 -5.15
CA ILE A 269 23.00 16.23 -4.63
C ILE A 269 22.03 15.24 -5.23
N SER A 270 21.17 14.67 -4.38
CA SER A 270 20.14 13.70 -4.76
C SER A 270 18.82 14.03 -4.06
N LEU A 271 17.70 13.64 -4.65
CA LEU A 271 16.38 13.78 -4.08
C LEU A 271 15.70 12.41 -4.04
N ALA A 272 15.24 12.01 -2.85
CA ALA A 272 14.46 10.78 -2.67
C ALA A 272 12.98 11.10 -2.51
N LYS A 273 12.12 10.37 -3.27
CA LYS A 273 10.67 10.51 -3.25
C LYS A 273 10.02 9.18 -3.63
N ASN A 274 9.02 8.72 -2.86
CA ASN A 274 8.23 7.51 -3.15
C ASN A 274 9.11 6.25 -3.43
N GLY A 275 10.22 6.10 -2.72
CA GLY A 275 11.15 4.98 -2.91
C GLY A 275 12.04 5.08 -4.16
N VAL A 276 12.08 6.25 -4.81
CA VAL A 276 12.95 6.51 -5.97
C VAL A 276 13.96 7.59 -5.62
N LEU A 277 15.22 7.38 -6.02
CA LEU A 277 16.31 8.33 -5.83
C LEU A 277 16.71 8.97 -7.17
N ILE A 278 16.52 10.28 -7.30
CA ILE A 278 16.96 11.08 -8.43
C ILE A 278 18.33 11.68 -8.08
N ARG A 279 19.36 11.35 -8.85
CA ARG A 279 20.74 11.73 -8.54
C ARG A 279 21.29 12.80 -9.48
N ARG A 280 22.40 13.43 -9.06
CA ARG A 280 23.16 14.43 -9.85
C ARG A 280 22.30 15.65 -10.19
N LEU A 281 21.60 16.14 -9.19
CA LEU A 281 20.85 17.37 -9.33
C LEU A 281 21.78 18.57 -9.18
N ASP A 282 21.60 19.54 -10.04
CA ASP A 282 22.12 20.90 -9.84
C ASP A 282 21.09 21.74 -9.06
N ARG A 283 21.50 22.94 -8.68
CA ARG A 283 20.66 23.86 -7.91
C ARG A 283 19.32 24.15 -8.61
N GLN A 284 19.31 24.32 -9.94
CA GLN A 284 18.11 24.70 -10.69
C GLN A 284 17.13 23.54 -10.80
N ASN A 285 17.63 22.34 -11.12
CA ASN A 285 16.80 21.13 -11.19
C ASN A 285 16.24 20.78 -9.81
N LEU A 286 17.04 20.90 -8.74
CA LEU A 286 16.57 20.71 -7.36
C LEU A 286 15.46 21.71 -7.02
N PHE A 287 15.66 23.00 -7.34
CA PHE A 287 14.64 24.04 -7.10
C PHE A 287 13.34 23.75 -7.84
N SER A 288 13.40 23.39 -9.12
CA SER A 288 12.21 23.08 -9.93
C SER A 288 11.43 21.91 -9.36
N LEU A 289 12.13 20.83 -8.97
CA LEU A 289 11.51 19.64 -8.37
C LEU A 289 10.88 19.96 -7.01
N LEU A 290 11.58 20.70 -6.14
CA LEU A 290 11.03 21.07 -4.84
C LEU A 290 9.82 22.01 -4.96
N GLN A 291 9.87 22.95 -5.91
CA GLN A 291 8.77 23.87 -6.16
C GLN A 291 7.52 23.14 -6.67
N GLU A 292 7.69 22.21 -7.61
CA GLU A 292 6.58 21.41 -8.15
C GLU A 292 5.93 20.53 -7.07
N GLU A 293 6.74 19.96 -6.18
CA GLU A 293 6.29 18.97 -5.22
C GLU A 293 5.72 19.56 -3.93
N ILE A 294 6.24 20.70 -3.48
CA ILE A 294 5.86 21.31 -2.20
C ILE A 294 4.81 22.41 -2.40
N ILE A 295 4.92 23.19 -3.49
CA ILE A 295 4.04 24.32 -3.73
C ILE A 295 3.01 23.94 -4.79
N PRO A 296 1.73 23.68 -4.43
CA PRO A 296 0.71 23.36 -5.42
C PRO A 296 0.55 24.54 -6.40
N PRO A 297 0.31 24.26 -7.69
CA PRO A 297 0.06 25.29 -8.69
C PRO A 297 -1.15 26.15 -8.29
N GLU A 298 -1.07 27.43 -8.54
CA GLU A 298 -2.24 28.33 -8.36
C GLU A 298 -3.31 27.91 -9.37
N THR A 299 -4.41 27.34 -8.87
CA THR A 299 -5.62 27.12 -9.64
C THR A 299 -6.33 28.45 -9.88
N GLY A 300 -5.85 29.19 -10.86
CA GLY A 300 -6.42 30.43 -11.31
C GLY A 300 -6.11 30.62 -12.79
N GLY A 301 -6.95 30.07 -13.67
CA GLY A 301 -6.86 30.25 -15.11
C GLY A 301 -6.54 28.96 -15.85
N ASP A 302 -7.50 28.53 -16.68
CA ASP A 302 -7.41 27.46 -17.66
C ASP A 302 -6.07 27.45 -18.41
N LYS A 303 -5.16 26.60 -17.96
CA LYS A 303 -4.10 26.08 -18.82
C LYS A 303 -4.33 24.59 -18.97
N GLU A 304 -5.00 24.21 -20.05
CA GLU A 304 -4.99 22.84 -20.57
C GLU A 304 -3.55 22.31 -20.54
N PRO A 305 -3.36 21.04 -20.15
CA PRO A 305 -2.04 20.43 -20.16
C PRO A 305 -1.56 20.37 -21.62
N GLY A 306 -0.55 21.18 -21.93
CA GLY A 306 0.02 21.33 -23.27
C GLY A 306 0.58 20.08 -23.92
N ILE A 307 0.63 18.96 -23.23
CA ILE A 307 1.11 17.66 -23.70
C ILE A 307 0.04 16.91 -24.52
N LEU A 308 -1.25 17.10 -24.20
CA LEU A 308 -2.33 16.48 -24.98
C LEU A 308 -2.50 17.10 -26.37
N LYS A 309 -2.15 18.36 -26.56
CA LYS A 309 -2.23 19.03 -27.87
C LYS A 309 -1.12 18.62 -28.85
N GLN A 310 0.03 18.11 -28.35
CA GLN A 310 1.09 17.58 -29.23
C GLN A 310 0.84 16.13 -29.68
N LEU A 311 0.05 15.36 -28.97
CA LEU A 311 -0.26 13.97 -29.31
C LEU A 311 -1.46 13.83 -30.26
N PHE A 312 -2.38 14.78 -30.29
CA PHE A 312 -3.59 14.72 -31.11
C PHE A 312 -3.64 15.74 -32.27
N GLY A 313 -2.59 16.56 -32.48
CA GLY A 313 -2.51 17.60 -33.50
C GLY A 313 -1.90 17.19 -34.82
N LYS A 314 -1.61 15.91 -35.08
CA LYS A 314 -1.17 15.43 -36.39
C LYS A 314 -2.17 14.46 -36.99
N GLY A 315 -3.21 15.02 -37.58
CA GLY A 315 -4.16 14.23 -38.37
C GLY A 315 -5.27 15.11 -38.97
N GLY A 316 -5.05 15.58 -40.17
CA GLY A 316 -6.14 16.07 -41.01
C GLY A 316 -6.07 17.53 -41.40
N THR A 317 -5.46 17.83 -42.52
CA THR A 317 -6.06 18.64 -43.60
C THR A 317 -5.18 18.55 -44.84
N ALA A 318 -5.68 17.77 -45.79
CA ALA A 318 -5.42 18.00 -47.20
C ALA A 318 -6.71 18.60 -47.80
N ALA A 319 -6.54 19.48 -48.79
CA ALA A 319 -7.50 19.97 -49.77
C ALA A 319 -8.36 21.20 -49.37
N ASN A 320 -8.04 22.35 -49.89
CA ASN A 320 -8.66 22.94 -51.09
C ASN A 320 -8.13 24.35 -51.31
N GLU A 321 -7.48 24.55 -52.46
CA GLU A 321 -7.54 25.80 -53.21
C GLU A 321 -8.96 25.97 -53.80
N PRO A 322 -9.45 27.20 -54.07
CA PRO A 322 -9.30 27.77 -55.40
C PRO A 322 -9.11 29.31 -55.45
N GLN A 323 -8.36 29.71 -56.45
CA GLN A 323 -8.66 30.67 -57.56
C GLN A 323 -9.63 31.84 -57.23
N GLU A 324 -9.14 33.02 -57.17
CA GLU A 324 -9.15 34.17 -58.09
C GLU A 324 -8.35 35.35 -57.51
#